data_cd647ba2db1491d10de188b829ad6da6
#
_entry.id   cd647ba2db1491d10de188b829ad6da6
#
_cell.length_a   1.000
_cell.length_b   1.000
_cell.length_c   1.000
_cell.angle_alpha   90.00
_cell.angle_beta   90.00
_cell.angle_gamma   90.00
#
_symmetry.space_group_name_H-M   'P 1'
#
loop_
_entity.id
_entity.type
_entity.pdbx_description
1 polymer ?
#
loop_
_entity_poly.entity_id
_entity_poly.type
_entity_poly.pdbx_seq_one_letter_code
_entity_poly.pdbx_strand_id
1 'polypeptide(L)'
;MANFESTTRTNYFSVTDEEAFDVITGKLTSDDGNGVSVWSKTVNGVKKYAFGAYGEIRYDDIPLTDSEEFLSEMQAILPDGEAVVIEEMGHEKLRYLSGVAYIITKHDNDCIDFDTFIRKKVHDMTQNNAYKCELDY
;
A
#
# COMPACT_ATOMS: atom_id res chain seq x y z
N MET A 1 3.03 -17.27 -21.21
CA MET A 1 2.74 -17.09 -19.79
C MET A 1 2.56 -15.63 -19.47
N ALA A 2 1.47 -15.30 -18.86
CA ALA A 2 1.22 -13.93 -18.45
C ALA A 2 1.98 -13.64 -17.15
N ASN A 3 2.73 -12.56 -17.11
CA ASN A 3 3.49 -12.15 -15.95
C ASN A 3 2.88 -10.86 -15.41
N PHE A 4 2.34 -10.94 -14.22
CA PHE A 4 1.92 -9.74 -13.50
C PHE A 4 3.13 -9.15 -12.78
N GLU A 5 3.39 -7.88 -13.06
CA GLU A 5 4.47 -7.13 -12.40
C GLU A 5 3.87 -6.02 -11.58
N SER A 6 4.38 -5.81 -10.38
CA SER A 6 3.94 -4.72 -9.51
C SER A 6 5.10 -4.07 -8.79
N THR A 7 4.83 -2.88 -8.28
CA THR A 7 5.74 -2.13 -7.43
C THR A 7 4.92 -1.58 -6.27
N THR A 8 5.45 -1.72 -5.07
CA THR A 8 4.80 -1.27 -3.85
C THR A 8 5.69 -0.24 -3.16
N ARG A 9 5.12 0.88 -2.75
CA ARG A 9 5.85 1.84 -1.92
C ARG A 9 4.90 2.65 -1.06
N THR A 10 5.45 3.22 0.03
CA THR A 10 4.70 4.09 0.92
C THR A 10 5.04 5.56 0.70
N ASN A 11 4.20 6.44 1.25
CA ASN A 11 4.57 7.84 1.52
C ASN A 11 5.64 7.88 2.62
N TYR A 12 6.17 9.06 2.88
CA TYR A 12 7.01 9.28 4.06
C TYR A 12 6.13 9.58 5.28
N PHE A 13 6.40 8.92 6.39
CA PHE A 13 5.64 9.06 7.63
C PHE A 13 6.57 9.03 8.84
N SER A 14 6.13 9.62 9.94
CA SER A 14 6.86 9.57 11.20
C SER A 14 6.34 8.44 12.09
N VAL A 15 7.17 7.99 13.01
CA VAL A 15 6.81 6.96 13.99
C VAL A 15 7.22 7.42 15.39
N THR A 16 6.53 6.92 16.41
CA THR A 16 6.83 7.25 17.80
C THR A 16 7.95 6.39 18.39
N ASP A 17 8.25 5.25 17.76
CA ASP A 17 9.21 4.27 18.28
C ASP A 17 10.00 3.67 17.09
N GLU A 18 11.23 4.16 16.90
CA GLU A 18 12.09 3.71 15.80
C GLU A 18 12.50 2.24 15.95
N GLU A 19 12.75 1.78 17.17
CA GLU A 19 13.14 0.38 17.39
C GLU A 19 12.01 -0.58 17.01
N ALA A 20 10.78 -0.23 17.38
CA ALA A 20 9.61 -1.02 17.00
C ALA A 20 9.42 -1.02 15.48
N PHE A 21 9.64 0.12 14.83
CA PHE A 21 9.58 0.21 13.37
C PHE A 21 10.63 -0.69 12.70
N ASP A 22 11.85 -0.72 13.22
CA ASP A 22 12.92 -1.59 12.70
C ASP A 22 12.55 -3.07 12.82
N VAL A 23 11.90 -3.46 13.92
CA VAL A 23 11.40 -4.83 14.08
C VAL A 23 10.34 -5.16 13.04
N ILE A 24 9.39 -4.24 12.82
CA ILE A 24 8.34 -4.42 11.82
C ILE A 24 8.94 -4.57 10.42
N THR A 25 9.83 -3.67 10.02
CA THR A 25 10.42 -3.71 8.68
C THR A 25 11.32 -4.94 8.48
N GLY A 26 11.93 -5.44 9.55
CA GLY A 26 12.73 -6.66 9.51
C GLY A 26 11.92 -7.92 9.18
N LYS A 27 10.60 -7.87 9.33
CA LYS A 27 9.68 -8.97 8.99
C LYS A 27 9.06 -8.83 7.61
N LEU A 28 9.33 -7.75 6.90
CA LEU A 28 8.77 -7.50 5.57
C LEU A 28 9.57 -8.26 4.51
N THR A 29 8.86 -8.89 3.60
CA THR A 29 9.44 -9.58 2.44
C THR A 29 8.72 -9.14 1.18
N SER A 30 9.33 -9.39 0.02
CA SER A 30 8.70 -9.11 -1.27
C SER A 30 8.63 -10.36 -2.13
N ASP A 31 7.65 -10.40 -3.03
CA ASP A 31 7.43 -11.54 -3.93
C ASP A 31 8.60 -11.82 -4.84
N ASP A 32 9.35 -10.78 -5.25
CA ASP A 32 10.48 -10.96 -6.16
C ASP A 32 11.75 -11.49 -5.46
N GLY A 33 11.72 -11.61 -4.14
CA GLY A 33 12.84 -12.12 -3.35
C GLY A 33 14.00 -11.15 -3.15
N ASN A 34 13.92 -9.92 -3.66
CA ASN A 34 14.98 -8.92 -3.52
C ASN A 34 14.88 -8.09 -2.25
N GLY A 35 13.86 -8.36 -1.43
CA GLY A 35 13.68 -7.69 -0.15
C GLY A 35 12.99 -6.35 -0.27
N VAL A 36 12.83 -5.72 0.89
CA VAL A 36 12.15 -4.45 1.04
C VAL A 36 13.17 -3.38 1.40
N SER A 37 13.16 -2.29 0.63
CA SER A 37 14.02 -1.14 0.90
C SER A 37 13.34 -0.19 1.89
N VAL A 38 14.10 0.37 2.81
CA VAL A 38 13.63 1.35 3.78
C VAL A 38 14.45 2.62 3.60
N TRP A 39 13.76 3.76 3.50
CA TRP A 39 14.39 5.07 3.35
C TRP A 39 14.00 5.98 4.49
N SER A 40 14.80 6.99 4.74
CA SER A 40 14.46 8.03 5.70
C SER A 40 14.87 9.39 5.17
N LYS A 41 14.18 10.42 5.64
CA LYS A 41 14.56 11.81 5.43
C LYS A 41 14.06 12.64 6.61
N THR A 42 14.69 13.80 6.80
CA THR A 42 14.26 14.74 7.85
C THR A 42 13.54 15.91 7.20
N VAL A 43 12.31 16.18 7.67
CA VAL A 43 11.48 17.28 7.20
C VAL A 43 11.11 18.13 8.40
N ASN A 44 11.51 19.41 8.39
CA ASN A 44 11.24 20.34 9.50
C ASN A 44 11.68 19.77 10.86
N GLY A 45 12.85 19.12 10.90
CA GLY A 45 13.38 18.54 12.12
C GLY A 45 12.78 17.20 12.54
N VAL A 46 11.82 16.67 11.78
CA VAL A 46 11.18 15.38 12.07
C VAL A 46 11.71 14.33 11.11
N LYS A 47 12.20 13.21 11.65
CA LYS A 47 12.65 12.08 10.84
C LYS A 47 11.43 11.30 10.36
N LYS A 48 11.37 11.08 9.06
CA LYS A 48 10.29 10.35 8.40
C LYS A 48 10.86 9.17 7.64
N TYR A 49 10.07 8.10 7.55
CA TYR A 49 10.44 6.84 6.90
C TYR A 49 9.50 6.52 5.76
N ALA A 50 10.02 5.78 4.80
CA ALA A 50 9.22 5.14 3.76
C ALA A 50 9.82 3.78 3.47
N PHE A 51 9.02 2.86 2.96
CA PHE A 51 9.51 1.58 2.48
C PHE A 51 8.86 1.22 1.16
N GLY A 52 9.49 0.28 0.45
CA GLY A 52 8.97 -0.17 -0.83
C GLY A 52 9.74 -1.35 -1.36
N ALA A 53 9.19 -1.96 -2.39
CA ALA A 53 9.77 -3.14 -3.02
C ALA A 53 9.20 -3.33 -4.42
N TYR A 54 9.88 -4.13 -5.24
CA TYR A 54 9.28 -4.69 -6.42
C TYR A 54 8.44 -5.90 -6.01
N GLY A 55 7.20 -5.98 -6.52
CA GLY A 55 6.26 -7.01 -6.14
C GLY A 55 5.43 -6.66 -4.91
N GLU A 56 4.62 -7.61 -4.48
CA GLU A 56 3.80 -7.47 -3.29
C GLU A 56 4.66 -7.59 -2.03
N ILE A 57 4.37 -6.73 -1.07
CA ILE A 57 5.03 -6.80 0.24
C ILE A 57 4.18 -7.64 1.19
N ARG A 58 4.85 -8.52 1.93
CA ARG A 58 4.23 -9.41 2.92
C ARG A 58 4.87 -9.23 4.28
N TYR A 59 4.08 -9.49 5.31
CA TYR A 59 4.50 -9.49 6.70
C TYR A 59 4.32 -10.92 7.23
N ASP A 60 5.41 -11.61 7.58
CA ASP A 60 5.38 -13.02 7.96
C ASP A 60 4.58 -13.88 6.95
N ASP A 61 4.87 -13.70 5.65
CA ASP A 61 4.23 -14.40 4.53
C ASP A 61 2.74 -14.09 4.32
N ILE A 62 2.22 -13.05 4.97
CA ILE A 62 0.83 -12.61 4.81
C ILE A 62 0.82 -11.26 4.10
N PRO A 63 0.01 -11.08 3.03
CA PRO A 63 -0.12 -9.76 2.40
C PRO A 63 -0.48 -8.69 3.42
N LEU A 64 0.08 -7.50 3.28
CA LEU A 64 -0.10 -6.43 4.28
C LEU A 64 -1.57 -6.12 4.55
N THR A 65 -2.42 -6.16 3.53
CA THR A 65 -3.85 -5.88 3.67
C THR A 65 -4.61 -6.94 4.47
N ASP A 66 -4.02 -8.15 4.58
CA ASP A 66 -4.63 -9.28 5.29
C ASP A 66 -4.01 -9.52 6.66
N SER A 67 -2.94 -8.80 7.00
CA SER A 67 -2.22 -8.99 8.25
C SER A 67 -2.74 -8.08 9.36
N GLU A 68 -3.52 -8.63 10.27
CA GLU A 68 -3.98 -7.90 11.45
C GLU A 68 -2.81 -7.54 12.37
N GLU A 69 -1.79 -8.39 12.42
CA GLU A 69 -0.59 -8.14 13.23
C GLU A 69 0.15 -6.91 12.72
N PHE A 70 0.38 -6.82 11.41
CA PHE A 70 1.02 -5.66 10.81
C PHE A 70 0.22 -4.38 11.09
N LEU A 71 -1.10 -4.41 10.89
CA LEU A 71 -1.97 -3.28 11.16
C LEU A 71 -1.86 -2.82 12.62
N SER A 72 -1.98 -3.76 13.55
CA SER A 72 -1.92 -3.46 14.98
C SER A 72 -0.57 -2.87 15.39
N GLU A 73 0.53 -3.44 14.91
CA GLU A 73 1.87 -2.96 15.23
C GLU A 73 2.15 -1.58 14.65
N MET A 74 1.70 -1.33 13.41
CA MET A 74 1.85 -0.01 12.79
C MET A 74 1.01 1.04 13.51
N GLN A 75 -0.22 0.73 13.85
CA GLN A 75 -1.07 1.68 14.59
C GLN A 75 -0.50 2.03 15.95
N ALA A 76 0.18 1.10 16.60
CA ALA A 76 0.79 1.34 17.90
C ALA A 76 1.91 2.40 17.86
N ILE A 77 2.55 2.59 16.72
CA ILE A 77 3.69 3.51 16.59
C ILE A 77 3.40 4.74 15.73
N LEU A 78 2.17 4.90 15.24
CA LEU A 78 1.79 6.08 14.47
C LEU A 78 1.36 7.21 15.40
N PRO A 79 1.90 8.42 15.22
CA PRO A 79 1.39 9.59 15.94
C PRO A 79 -0.03 9.93 15.48
N ASP A 80 -0.78 10.64 16.32
CA ASP A 80 -2.05 11.21 15.92
C ASP A 80 -1.86 12.15 14.73
N GLY A 81 -2.75 12.04 13.74
CA GLY A 81 -2.70 12.87 12.55
C GLY A 81 -1.72 12.38 11.47
N GLU A 82 -1.00 11.29 11.70
CA GLU A 82 -0.10 10.69 10.70
C GLU A 82 -0.82 9.56 9.96
N ALA A 83 -0.44 9.34 8.70
CA ALA A 83 -0.97 8.25 7.90
C ALA A 83 0.13 7.54 7.14
N VAL A 84 0.03 6.22 7.04
CA VAL A 84 0.81 5.42 6.11
C VAL A 84 -0.08 5.08 4.93
N VAL A 85 0.37 5.41 3.73
CA VAL A 85 -0.32 5.07 2.49
C VAL A 85 0.57 4.10 1.73
N ILE A 86 0.13 2.88 1.58
CA ILE A 86 0.86 1.82 0.87
C ILE A 86 0.22 1.66 -0.49
N GLU A 87 0.92 2.08 -1.54
CA GLU A 87 0.42 1.96 -2.90
C GLU A 87 1.07 0.78 -3.59
N GLU A 88 0.25 -0.07 -4.20
CA GLU A 88 0.72 -1.13 -5.07
C GLU A 88 0.14 -0.90 -6.46
N MET A 89 1.01 -0.68 -7.46
CA MET A 89 0.63 -0.48 -8.85
C MET A 89 1.23 -1.59 -9.68
N GLY A 90 0.42 -2.19 -10.54
CA GLY A 90 0.88 -3.33 -11.31
C GLY A 90 0.22 -3.44 -12.68
N HIS A 91 0.78 -4.35 -13.48
CA HIS A 91 0.26 -4.60 -14.82
C HIS A 91 0.63 -6.02 -15.27
N GLU A 92 -0.17 -6.54 -16.18
CA GLU A 92 0.12 -7.74 -16.94
C GLU A 92 0.05 -7.35 -18.42
N LYS A 93 1.20 -6.91 -18.98
CA LYS A 93 1.27 -6.34 -20.32
C LYS A 93 0.22 -5.23 -20.49
N LEU A 94 -0.49 -5.21 -21.63
CA LEU A 94 -1.58 -4.26 -21.85
C LEU A 94 -2.95 -4.83 -21.47
N ARG A 95 -2.99 -6.06 -20.95
CA ARG A 95 -4.23 -6.77 -20.67
C ARG A 95 -4.87 -6.37 -19.35
N TYR A 96 -4.05 -6.01 -18.37
CA TYR A 96 -4.52 -5.78 -17.02
C TYR A 96 -3.69 -4.72 -16.33
N LEU A 97 -4.36 -3.74 -15.77
CA LEU A 97 -3.75 -2.71 -14.92
C LEU A 97 -4.41 -2.78 -13.55
N SER A 98 -3.62 -2.67 -12.51
CA SER A 98 -4.16 -2.64 -11.15
C SER A 98 -3.51 -1.54 -10.33
N GLY A 99 -4.28 -1.01 -9.40
CA GLY A 99 -3.79 -0.07 -8.42
C GLY A 99 -4.60 -0.23 -7.15
N VAL A 100 -3.89 -0.40 -6.03
CA VAL A 100 -4.49 -0.54 -4.71
C VAL A 100 -3.74 0.37 -3.76
N ALA A 101 -4.45 1.05 -2.88
CA ALA A 101 -3.86 1.82 -1.80
C ALA A 101 -4.41 1.32 -0.47
N TYR A 102 -3.51 0.94 0.43
CA TYR A 102 -3.86 0.58 1.80
C TYR A 102 -3.47 1.74 2.70
N ILE A 103 -4.43 2.30 3.41
CA ILE A 103 -4.24 3.48 4.24
C ILE A 103 -4.39 3.07 5.70
N ILE A 104 -3.40 3.44 6.51
CA ILE A 104 -3.41 3.15 7.95
C ILE A 104 -3.19 4.45 8.72
N THR A 105 -4.08 4.72 9.66
CA THR A 105 -3.89 5.77 10.67
C THR A 105 -3.87 5.11 12.04
N LYS A 106 -3.63 5.90 13.08
CA LYS A 106 -3.57 5.36 14.45
C LYS A 106 -4.88 4.67 14.87
N HIS A 107 -6.01 5.13 14.36
CA HIS A 107 -7.33 4.67 14.79
C HIS A 107 -8.17 4.02 13.70
N ASP A 108 -7.70 4.03 12.45
CA ASP A 108 -8.50 3.58 11.32
C ASP A 108 -7.64 2.97 10.22
N ASN A 109 -8.26 2.26 9.31
CA ASN A 109 -7.61 1.74 8.11
C ASN A 109 -8.65 1.57 7.01
N ASP A 110 -8.19 1.67 5.76
CA ASP A 110 -9.05 1.48 4.60
C ASP A 110 -8.21 1.00 3.42
N CYS A 111 -8.86 0.37 2.46
CA CYS A 111 -8.23 -0.09 1.24
C CYS A 111 -9.02 0.45 0.05
N ILE A 112 -8.32 1.10 -0.88
CA ILE A 112 -8.91 1.68 -2.09
C ILE A 112 -8.40 0.89 -3.28
N ASP A 113 -9.33 0.38 -4.11
CA ASP A 113 -9.04 -0.29 -5.36
C ASP A 113 -9.29 0.69 -6.50
N PHE A 114 -8.29 0.89 -7.36
CA PHE A 114 -8.34 1.88 -8.43
C PHE A 114 -9.48 1.60 -9.40
N ASP A 115 -9.66 0.34 -9.81
CA ASP A 115 -10.73 -0.04 -10.75
C ASP A 115 -12.11 0.23 -10.17
N THR A 116 -12.30 -0.11 -8.91
CA THR A 116 -13.57 0.14 -8.21
C THR A 116 -13.85 1.65 -8.13
N PHE A 117 -12.83 2.44 -7.82
CA PHE A 117 -12.94 3.89 -7.76
C PHE A 117 -13.32 4.48 -9.12
N ILE A 118 -12.67 4.01 -10.20
CA ILE A 118 -12.96 4.46 -11.56
C ILE A 118 -14.40 4.12 -11.95
N ARG A 119 -14.84 2.89 -11.71
CA ARG A 119 -16.21 2.45 -12.07
C ARG A 119 -17.26 3.29 -11.37
N LYS A 120 -17.04 3.60 -10.11
CA LYS A 120 -17.95 4.47 -9.35
C LYS A 120 -17.99 5.87 -9.94
N LYS A 121 -16.83 6.43 -10.29
CA LYS A 121 -16.75 7.77 -10.88
C LYS A 121 -17.43 7.82 -12.25
N VAL A 122 -17.23 6.80 -13.08
CA VAL A 122 -17.88 6.69 -14.39
C VAL A 122 -19.40 6.62 -14.20
N HIS A 123 -19.87 5.83 -13.25
CA HIS A 123 -21.28 5.74 -12.94
C HIS A 123 -21.85 7.11 -12.54
N ASP A 124 -21.17 7.83 -11.66
CA ASP A 124 -21.61 9.15 -11.22
C ASP A 124 -21.66 10.16 -12.37
N MET A 125 -20.72 10.07 -13.30
CA MET A 125 -20.65 10.99 -14.45
C MET A 125 -21.67 10.66 -15.55
N THR A 126 -21.90 9.37 -15.80
CA THR A 126 -22.82 8.94 -16.87
C THR A 126 -24.28 8.92 -16.43
N GLN A 127 -24.54 8.81 -15.14
CA GLN A 127 -25.90 8.62 -14.59
C GLN A 127 -26.59 7.39 -15.21
N ASN A 128 -25.81 6.35 -15.58
CA ASN A 128 -26.31 5.22 -16.33
C ASN A 128 -25.91 3.91 -15.63
N ASN A 129 -26.82 3.31 -14.88
CA ASN A 129 -26.60 2.07 -14.15
C ASN A 129 -26.38 0.85 -15.06
N ALA A 130 -26.84 0.92 -16.30
CA ALA A 130 -26.69 -0.17 -17.25
C ALA A 130 -25.35 -0.17 -17.98
N TYR A 131 -24.61 0.93 -17.91
CA TYR A 131 -23.30 1.02 -18.55
C TYR A 131 -22.29 0.18 -17.78
N LYS A 132 -21.58 -0.68 -18.49
CA LYS A 132 -20.50 -1.48 -17.92
C LYS A 132 -19.16 -0.91 -18.33
N CYS A 133 -18.43 -0.40 -17.36
CA CYS A 133 -17.05 0.06 -17.58
C CYS A 133 -16.13 -1.17 -17.45
N GLU A 134 -15.70 -1.70 -18.58
CA GLU A 134 -14.81 -2.87 -18.60
C GLU A 134 -13.36 -2.41 -18.62
N LEU A 135 -12.60 -2.82 -17.62
CA LEU A 135 -11.20 -2.45 -17.45
C LEU A 135 -10.25 -3.64 -17.60
N ASP A 136 -10.81 -4.83 -17.80
CA ASP A 136 -10.04 -6.04 -18.06
C ASP A 136 -10.04 -6.35 -19.57
N TYR A 137 -8.97 -6.85 -20.05
CA TYR A 137 -8.81 -7.14 -21.48
C TYR A 137 -8.65 -8.62 -21.76
#